data_198450dd9dade851e850c4caaabb96b3
#
_entry.id   198450dd9dade851e850c4caaabb96b3
#
_cell.length_a   1.000
_cell.length_b   1.000
_cell.length_c   1.000
_cell.angle_alpha   90.00
_cell.angle_beta   90.00
_cell.angle_gamma   90.00
#
_symmetry.space_group_name_H-M   'P 1'
#
loop_
_entity.id
_entity.type
_entity.pdbx_description
1 polymer ?
#
loop_
_entity_poly.entity_id
_entity_poly.type
_entity_poly.pdbx_seq_one_letter_code
_entity_poly.pdbx_strand_id
1 'polypeptide(L)'
;GFNFFRYCNENLSNTNEYNIARIIIEHIGDIKTVSLEQIAQEANISIASVSRFVQKIGYSSFQDFKDGLDYFIRNLNMVRTVSNMQQFMRTSLDNLADSLYVEAISNLRQTKLNLDMEKLVAITKLLLNSRSVTFIGDSHELADFYTLQLEMLVNDIPAYLINFYEFE
;
A
#
# COMPACT_ATOMS: atom_id res chain seq x y z
N GLY A 1 2.07 -0.32 -8.60
CA GLY A 1 1.05 -1.04 -7.81
C GLY A 1 -0.01 -0.11 -7.25
N PHE A 2 0.39 1.01 -6.65
CA PHE A 2 -0.53 1.90 -5.95
C PHE A 2 -1.63 2.50 -6.85
N ASN A 3 -1.29 3.04 -8.01
CA ASN A 3 -2.26 3.61 -8.96
C ASN A 3 -3.33 2.62 -9.40
N PHE A 4 -2.99 1.34 -9.51
CA PHE A 4 -3.93 0.27 -9.82
C PHE A 4 -4.97 0.07 -8.71
N PHE A 5 -4.54 -0.07 -7.45
CA PHE A 5 -5.46 -0.25 -6.32
C PHE A 5 -6.33 0.98 -6.07
N ARG A 6 -5.75 2.18 -6.21
CA ARG A 6 -6.52 3.43 -6.17
C ARG A 6 -7.61 3.42 -7.24
N TYR A 7 -7.27 3.07 -8.49
CA TYR A 7 -8.25 2.95 -9.56
C TYR A 7 -9.38 1.98 -9.19
N CYS A 8 -9.04 0.79 -8.66
CA CYS A 8 -10.03 -0.20 -8.24
C CYS A 8 -11.01 0.33 -7.18
N ASN A 9 -10.51 1.13 -6.23
CA ASN A 9 -11.31 1.68 -5.14
C ASN A 9 -12.22 2.84 -5.58
N GLU A 10 -11.77 3.64 -6.55
CA GLU A 10 -12.49 4.82 -7.03
C GLU A 10 -13.50 4.49 -8.14
N ASN A 11 -13.35 3.36 -8.83
CA ASN A 11 -14.12 3.01 -10.02
C ASN A 11 -14.89 1.69 -9.83
N LEU A 12 -15.98 1.73 -9.07
CA LEU A 12 -16.86 0.57 -8.81
C LEU A 12 -17.96 0.40 -9.87
N SER A 13 -17.88 1.04 -11.02
CA SER A 13 -18.88 0.95 -12.09
C SER A 13 -18.59 -0.24 -13.00
N ASN A 14 -19.65 -0.87 -13.51
CA ASN A 14 -19.57 -2.02 -14.43
C ASN A 14 -19.13 -1.59 -15.84
N THR A 15 -17.88 -1.18 -15.98
CA THR A 15 -17.22 -0.80 -17.24
C THR A 15 -16.23 -1.87 -17.68
N ASN A 16 -15.81 -1.83 -18.95
CA ASN A 16 -14.74 -2.70 -19.45
C ASN A 16 -13.46 -2.58 -18.62
N GLU A 17 -13.13 -1.38 -18.17
CA GLU A 17 -11.94 -1.11 -17.35
C GLU A 17 -12.06 -1.75 -15.95
N TYR A 18 -13.25 -1.69 -15.35
CA TYR A 18 -13.53 -2.38 -14.09
C TYR A 18 -13.39 -3.90 -14.25
N ASN A 19 -13.87 -4.47 -15.37
CA ASN A 19 -13.73 -5.90 -15.66
C ASN A 19 -12.24 -6.29 -15.81
N ILE A 20 -11.42 -5.47 -16.48
CA ILE A 20 -9.98 -5.68 -16.55
C ILE A 20 -9.38 -5.69 -15.14
N ALA A 21 -9.68 -4.68 -14.35
CA ALA A 21 -9.15 -4.54 -12.99
C ALA A 21 -9.53 -5.74 -12.11
N ARG A 22 -10.77 -6.22 -12.20
CA ARG A 22 -11.25 -7.40 -11.48
C ARG A 22 -10.49 -8.67 -11.87
N ILE A 23 -10.31 -8.94 -13.15
CA ILE A 23 -9.55 -10.10 -13.64
C ILE A 23 -8.10 -10.03 -13.17
N ILE A 24 -7.47 -8.85 -13.21
CA ILE A 24 -6.11 -8.67 -12.70
C ILE A 24 -6.02 -8.97 -11.20
N ILE A 25 -7.02 -8.57 -10.41
CA ILE A 25 -7.08 -8.89 -8.96
C ILE A 25 -7.20 -10.40 -8.74
N GLU A 26 -7.99 -11.10 -9.53
CA GLU A 26 -8.13 -12.56 -9.46
C GLU A 26 -6.77 -13.27 -9.72
N HIS A 27 -5.93 -12.68 -10.56
CA HIS A 27 -4.57 -13.19 -10.89
C HIS A 27 -3.44 -12.53 -10.08
N ILE A 28 -3.74 -11.84 -8.99
CA ILE A 28 -2.73 -11.06 -8.27
C ILE A 28 -1.60 -11.93 -7.70
N GLY A 29 -1.90 -13.17 -7.34
CA GLY A 29 -0.93 -14.12 -6.79
C GLY A 29 0.08 -14.66 -7.80
N ASP A 30 -0.26 -14.67 -9.08
CA ASP A 30 0.52 -15.20 -10.19
C ASP A 30 0.70 -14.19 -11.34
N ILE A 31 0.52 -12.91 -11.05
CA ILE A 31 0.52 -11.81 -12.04
C ILE A 31 1.73 -11.81 -12.99
N LYS A 32 2.89 -12.29 -12.53
CA LYS A 32 4.11 -12.41 -13.34
C LYS A 32 3.94 -13.35 -14.52
N THR A 33 3.15 -14.40 -14.37
CA THR A 33 2.97 -15.47 -15.36
C THR A 33 1.83 -15.18 -16.33
N VAL A 34 0.91 -14.29 -15.95
CA VAL A 34 -0.27 -13.93 -16.74
C VAL A 34 0.12 -13.11 -17.97
N SER A 35 -0.44 -13.47 -19.14
CA SER A 35 -0.24 -12.73 -20.38
C SER A 35 -1.32 -11.66 -20.60
N LEU A 36 -0.99 -10.68 -21.44
CA LEU A 36 -1.94 -9.64 -21.86
C LEU A 36 -3.16 -10.25 -22.58
N GLU A 37 -2.89 -11.28 -23.41
CA GLU A 37 -3.89 -12.02 -24.17
C GLU A 37 -4.85 -12.76 -23.23
N GLN A 38 -4.33 -13.36 -22.16
CA GLN A 38 -5.13 -14.06 -21.17
C GLN A 38 -6.11 -13.09 -20.46
N ILE A 39 -5.63 -11.95 -19.99
CA ILE A 39 -6.50 -10.92 -19.38
C ILE A 39 -7.57 -10.44 -20.38
N ALA A 40 -7.19 -10.21 -21.64
CA ALA A 40 -8.13 -9.78 -22.68
C ALA A 40 -9.21 -10.83 -22.95
N GLN A 41 -8.84 -12.10 -22.99
CA GLN A 41 -9.75 -13.22 -23.21
C GLN A 41 -10.73 -13.39 -22.05
N GLU A 42 -10.22 -13.41 -20.80
CA GLU A 42 -11.06 -13.58 -19.61
C GLU A 42 -12.01 -12.40 -19.37
N ALA A 43 -11.56 -11.17 -19.67
CA ALA A 43 -12.41 -9.98 -19.60
C ALA A 43 -13.36 -9.83 -20.82
N ASN A 44 -13.24 -10.68 -21.83
CA ASN A 44 -13.99 -10.63 -23.10
C ASN A 44 -13.86 -9.27 -23.82
N ILE A 45 -12.62 -8.80 -23.94
CA ILE A 45 -12.29 -7.52 -24.58
C ILE A 45 -11.07 -7.65 -25.50
N SER A 46 -10.75 -6.57 -26.23
CA SER A 46 -9.56 -6.57 -27.08
C SER A 46 -8.26 -6.39 -26.27
N ILE A 47 -7.17 -7.00 -26.76
CA ILE A 47 -5.80 -6.79 -26.23
C ILE A 47 -5.46 -5.30 -26.18
N ALA A 48 -5.86 -4.53 -27.19
CA ALA A 48 -5.65 -3.09 -27.23
C ALA A 48 -6.37 -2.34 -26.10
N SER A 49 -7.50 -2.84 -25.62
CA SER A 49 -8.23 -2.25 -24.48
C SER A 49 -7.49 -2.48 -23.18
N VAL A 50 -6.91 -3.66 -22.94
CA VAL A 50 -6.06 -3.92 -21.77
C VAL A 50 -4.81 -3.05 -21.78
N SER A 51 -4.15 -2.92 -22.93
CA SER A 51 -2.97 -2.07 -23.07
C SER A 51 -3.29 -0.59 -22.77
N ARG A 52 -4.40 -0.06 -23.31
CA ARG A 52 -4.84 1.32 -23.03
C ARG A 52 -5.20 1.52 -21.56
N PHE A 53 -5.84 0.54 -20.92
CA PHE A 53 -6.13 0.59 -19.49
C PHE A 53 -4.84 0.74 -18.67
N VAL A 54 -3.84 -0.09 -18.94
CA VAL A 54 -2.55 -0.07 -18.24
C VAL A 54 -1.84 1.28 -18.43
N GLN A 55 -1.86 1.85 -19.64
CA GLN A 55 -1.31 3.18 -19.90
C GLN A 55 -2.09 4.30 -19.19
N LYS A 56 -3.43 4.20 -19.16
CA LYS A 56 -4.29 5.15 -18.44
C LYS A 56 -4.00 5.23 -16.94
N ILE A 57 -3.63 4.10 -16.31
CA ILE A 57 -3.25 4.06 -14.89
C ILE A 57 -1.77 4.35 -14.65
N GLY A 58 -1.05 4.86 -15.66
CA GLY A 58 0.30 5.43 -15.52
C GLY A 58 1.47 4.47 -15.75
N TYR A 59 1.26 3.33 -16.44
CA TYR A 59 2.36 2.42 -16.78
C TYR A 59 2.67 2.47 -18.27
N SER A 60 3.95 2.35 -18.63
CA SER A 60 4.41 2.39 -20.02
C SER A 60 4.03 1.15 -20.83
N SER A 61 3.89 0.00 -20.18
CA SER A 61 3.56 -1.29 -20.79
C SER A 61 2.91 -2.24 -19.78
N PHE A 62 2.31 -3.32 -20.28
CA PHE A 62 1.78 -4.39 -19.41
C PHE A 62 2.90 -5.09 -18.61
N GLN A 63 4.12 -5.19 -19.16
CA GLN A 63 5.25 -5.75 -18.43
C GLN A 63 5.67 -4.82 -17.28
N ASP A 64 5.79 -3.53 -17.53
CA ASP A 64 6.06 -2.51 -16.52
C ASP A 64 5.00 -2.52 -15.41
N PHE A 65 3.73 -2.63 -15.77
CA PHE A 65 2.62 -2.82 -14.83
C PHE A 65 2.81 -4.06 -13.95
N LYS A 66 3.09 -5.24 -14.55
CA LYS A 66 3.31 -6.48 -13.80
C LYS A 66 4.48 -6.37 -12.82
N ASP A 67 5.58 -5.78 -13.26
CA ASP A 67 6.78 -5.60 -12.45
C ASP A 67 6.51 -4.65 -11.28
N GLY A 68 5.83 -3.54 -11.52
CA GLY A 68 5.43 -2.59 -10.49
C GLY A 68 4.42 -3.17 -9.49
N LEU A 69 3.47 -3.98 -9.96
CA LEU A 69 2.49 -4.63 -9.10
C LEU A 69 3.13 -5.72 -8.23
N ASP A 70 3.97 -6.58 -8.81
CA ASP A 70 4.71 -7.61 -8.08
C ASP A 70 5.66 -7.00 -7.02
N TYR A 71 6.38 -5.94 -7.37
CA TYR A 71 7.22 -5.20 -6.43
C TYR A 71 6.40 -4.66 -5.25
N PHE A 72 5.27 -4.05 -5.52
CA PHE A 72 4.37 -3.52 -4.49
C PHE A 72 3.87 -4.63 -3.55
N ILE A 73 3.41 -5.76 -4.11
CA ILE A 73 2.90 -6.90 -3.32
C ILE A 73 4.00 -7.51 -2.45
N ARG A 74 5.22 -7.66 -2.98
CA ARG A 74 6.36 -8.18 -2.20
C ARG A 74 6.73 -7.26 -1.06
N ASN A 75 6.72 -5.94 -1.28
CA ASN A 75 7.00 -4.98 -0.22
C ASN A 75 5.91 -4.98 0.86
N LEU A 76 4.63 -5.09 0.49
CA LEU A 76 3.56 -5.28 1.47
C LEU A 76 3.76 -6.54 2.32
N ASN A 77 4.23 -7.64 1.70
CA ASN A 77 4.53 -8.88 2.42
C ASN A 77 5.76 -8.76 3.34
N MET A 78 6.73 -7.91 3.01
CA MET A 78 7.87 -7.61 3.89
C MET A 78 7.47 -6.78 5.13
N VAL A 79 6.50 -5.91 4.99
CA VAL A 79 5.96 -5.09 6.11
C VAL A 79 5.02 -5.91 6.99
N ARG A 80 4.45 -6.98 6.47
CA ARG A 80 3.64 -7.91 7.28
C ARG A 80 4.56 -8.72 8.18
N THR A 81 4.52 -8.42 9.47
CA THR A 81 5.20 -9.16 10.57
C THR A 81 4.71 -10.62 10.71
N VAL A 82 3.76 -11.01 9.91
CA VAL A 82 3.23 -12.39 9.85
C VAL A 82 4.03 -13.18 8.81
N SER A 83 5.27 -13.51 9.17
CA SER A 83 6.23 -14.17 8.28
C SER A 83 5.89 -15.61 7.90
N ASN A 84 4.79 -16.19 8.37
CA ASN A 84 4.45 -17.58 8.08
C ASN A 84 2.95 -17.84 8.06
N MET A 85 2.23 -17.35 7.04
CA MET A 85 0.83 -17.72 6.83
C MET A 85 0.65 -19.26 6.77
N GLN A 86 1.64 -20.01 6.25
CA GLN A 86 1.61 -21.47 6.23
C GLN A 86 1.75 -22.09 7.63
N GLN A 87 2.47 -21.47 8.53
CA GLN A 87 2.58 -21.89 9.93
C GLN A 87 1.28 -21.58 10.68
N PHE A 88 0.64 -20.47 10.36
CA PHE A 88 -0.67 -20.09 10.88
C PHE A 88 -1.77 -21.09 10.51
N MET A 89 -1.83 -21.55 9.28
CA MET A 89 -2.85 -22.49 8.80
C MET A 89 -2.75 -23.90 9.45
N ARG A 90 -1.64 -24.22 10.13
CA ARG A 90 -1.42 -25.50 10.82
C ARG A 90 -1.66 -25.43 12.32
N THR A 91 -1.89 -24.25 12.87
CA THR A 91 -2.06 -24.01 14.30
C THR A 91 -3.54 -23.87 14.62
N SER A 92 -4.02 -24.35 15.76
CA SER A 92 -5.40 -24.08 16.21
C SER A 92 -5.62 -22.56 16.38
N LEU A 93 -6.84 -22.08 16.15
CA LEU A 93 -7.17 -20.64 16.25
C LEU A 93 -6.81 -20.04 17.61
N ASP A 94 -6.98 -20.80 18.70
CA ASP A 94 -6.65 -20.34 20.05
C ASP A 94 -5.14 -20.12 20.23
N ASN A 95 -4.31 -21.08 19.79
CA ASN A 95 -2.85 -20.93 19.81
C ASN A 95 -2.36 -19.82 18.87
N LEU A 96 -3.11 -19.55 17.79
CA LEU A 96 -2.82 -18.46 16.86
C LEU A 96 -3.01 -17.10 17.54
N ALA A 97 -4.15 -16.89 18.21
CA ALA A 97 -4.42 -15.65 18.93
C ALA A 97 -3.33 -15.39 19.98
N ASP A 98 -3.00 -16.38 20.80
CA ASP A 98 -1.96 -16.25 21.83
C ASP A 98 -0.59 -15.92 21.24
N SER A 99 -0.19 -16.55 20.13
CA SER A 99 1.09 -16.25 19.49
C SER A 99 1.15 -14.83 18.90
N LEU A 100 0.05 -14.34 18.34
CA LEU A 100 -0.06 -12.95 17.86
C LEU A 100 0.08 -11.93 18.99
N TYR A 101 -0.58 -12.17 20.13
CA TYR A 101 -0.44 -11.31 21.31
C TYR A 101 0.97 -11.32 21.88
N VAL A 102 1.60 -12.49 21.98
CA VAL A 102 2.99 -12.62 22.44
C VAL A 102 3.94 -11.84 21.53
N GLU A 103 3.79 -11.98 20.21
CA GLU A 103 4.60 -11.25 19.24
C GLU A 103 4.36 -9.72 19.31
N ALA A 104 3.12 -9.29 19.38
CA ALA A 104 2.77 -7.88 19.50
C ALA A 104 3.35 -7.25 20.79
N ILE A 105 3.25 -7.94 21.92
CA ILE A 105 3.83 -7.51 23.19
C ILE A 105 5.36 -7.43 23.09
N SER A 106 6.00 -8.41 22.46
CA SER A 106 7.44 -8.42 22.24
C SER A 106 7.88 -7.22 21.40
N ASN A 107 7.18 -6.96 20.28
CA ASN A 107 7.46 -5.84 19.41
C ASN A 107 7.29 -4.49 20.12
N LEU A 108 6.23 -4.33 20.91
CA LEU A 108 6.03 -3.11 21.72
C LEU A 108 7.14 -2.90 22.75
N ARG A 109 7.61 -3.99 23.40
CA ARG A 109 8.75 -3.92 24.33
C ARG A 109 10.04 -3.50 23.62
N GLN A 110 10.33 -4.06 22.45
CA GLN A 110 11.50 -3.69 21.65
C GLN A 110 11.41 -2.24 21.19
N THR A 111 10.26 -1.79 20.73
CA THR A 111 10.03 -0.38 20.36
C THR A 111 10.33 0.54 21.55
N LYS A 112 9.80 0.20 22.75
CA LYS A 112 10.07 0.99 23.97
C LYS A 112 11.56 1.05 24.32
N LEU A 113 12.28 -0.07 24.19
CA LEU A 113 13.72 -0.13 24.47
C LEU A 113 14.56 0.68 23.49
N ASN A 114 14.13 0.73 22.22
CA ASN A 114 14.83 1.43 21.16
C ASN A 114 14.41 2.91 21.04
N LEU A 115 13.39 3.35 21.79
CA LEU A 115 12.87 4.69 21.72
C LEU A 115 13.84 5.68 22.39
N ASP A 116 14.40 6.58 21.57
CA ASP A 116 15.24 7.69 22.03
C ASP A 116 14.33 8.89 22.41
N MET A 117 14.06 9.02 23.70
CA MET A 117 13.17 10.08 24.21
C MET A 117 13.70 11.49 23.96
N GLU A 118 15.03 11.70 23.95
CA GLU A 118 15.62 13.00 23.67
C GLU A 118 15.38 13.41 22.22
N LYS A 119 15.59 12.49 21.27
CA LYS A 119 15.26 12.73 19.87
C LYS A 119 13.77 12.93 19.64
N LEU A 120 12.92 12.15 20.30
CA LEU A 120 11.47 12.32 20.19
C LEU A 120 11.03 13.71 20.64
N VAL A 121 11.51 14.18 21.77
CA VAL A 121 11.23 15.54 22.27
C VAL A 121 11.79 16.61 21.33
N ALA A 122 12.99 16.41 20.77
CA ALA A 122 13.56 17.33 19.81
C ALA A 122 12.72 17.43 18.51
N ILE A 123 12.29 16.30 17.97
CA ILE A 123 11.42 16.24 16.78
C ILE A 123 10.08 16.95 17.09
N THR A 124 9.45 16.64 18.21
CA THR A 124 8.19 17.28 18.62
C THR A 124 8.33 18.80 18.69
N LYS A 125 9.41 19.31 19.29
CA LYS A 125 9.69 20.75 19.33
C LYS A 125 9.88 21.35 17.94
N LEU A 126 10.56 20.66 17.03
CA LEU A 126 10.72 21.12 15.64
C LEU A 126 9.36 21.23 14.94
N LEU A 127 8.52 20.22 15.06
CA LEU A 127 7.18 20.21 14.46
C LEU A 127 6.32 21.36 15.01
N LEU A 128 6.26 21.52 16.34
CA LEU A 128 5.45 22.55 17.00
C LEU A 128 5.92 23.98 16.70
N ASN A 129 7.19 24.19 16.38
CA ASN A 129 7.73 25.52 16.05
C ASN A 129 7.84 25.77 14.54
N SER A 130 7.36 24.85 13.69
CA SER A 130 7.40 24.98 12.25
C SER A 130 6.27 25.89 11.75
N ARG A 131 6.54 26.65 10.67
CA ARG A 131 5.49 27.42 9.98
C ARG A 131 4.53 26.52 9.21
N SER A 132 5.03 25.41 8.72
CA SER A 132 4.27 24.35 8.07
C SER A 132 5.09 23.06 8.06
N VAL A 133 4.41 21.92 7.92
CA VAL A 133 5.05 20.60 7.79
C VAL A 133 4.53 19.93 6.55
N THR A 134 5.42 19.32 5.79
CA THR A 134 5.06 18.54 4.60
C THR A 134 5.61 17.12 4.77
N PHE A 135 4.73 16.15 4.77
CA PHE A 135 5.07 14.74 4.73
C PHE A 135 5.10 14.30 3.26
N ILE A 136 6.20 13.73 2.83
CA ILE A 136 6.41 13.29 1.45
C ILE A 136 6.68 11.79 1.49
N GLY A 137 5.90 11.02 0.76
CA GLY A 137 6.02 9.56 0.72
C GLY A 137 5.14 8.93 -0.34
N ASP A 138 5.11 7.60 -0.41
CA ASP A 138 4.04 6.93 -1.13
C ASP A 138 2.74 6.94 -0.31
N SER A 139 1.65 6.59 -0.96
CA SER A 139 0.33 6.70 -0.30
C SER A 139 0.13 5.71 0.85
N HIS A 140 0.90 4.61 0.89
CA HIS A 140 0.86 3.67 2.00
C HIS A 140 1.56 4.28 3.23
N GLU A 141 2.73 4.87 3.02
CA GLU A 141 3.47 5.58 4.07
C GLU A 141 2.69 6.80 4.57
N LEU A 142 2.10 7.58 3.66
CA LEU A 142 1.33 8.78 4.01
C LEU A 142 0.04 8.46 4.78
N ALA A 143 -0.53 7.28 4.65
CA ALA A 143 -1.72 6.88 5.40
C ALA A 143 -1.48 6.91 6.92
N ASP A 144 -0.29 6.54 7.38
CA ASP A 144 0.09 6.57 8.79
C ASP A 144 0.23 8.00 9.34
N PHE A 145 0.55 8.97 8.47
CA PHE A 145 0.69 10.38 8.84
C PHE A 145 -0.61 11.18 8.77
N TYR A 146 -1.70 10.60 8.27
CA TYR A 146 -2.98 11.31 8.16
C TYR A 146 -3.50 11.78 9.53
N THR A 147 -3.43 10.95 10.55
CA THR A 147 -3.85 11.31 11.91
C THR A 147 -2.96 12.42 12.46
N LEU A 148 -1.64 12.33 12.27
CA LEU A 148 -0.71 13.38 12.70
C LEU A 148 -0.97 14.70 11.98
N GLN A 149 -1.29 14.68 10.68
CA GLN A 149 -1.69 15.86 9.94
C GLN A 149 -2.90 16.55 10.58
N LEU A 150 -3.94 15.80 10.93
CA LEU A 150 -5.14 16.34 11.56
C LEU A 150 -4.82 16.96 12.94
N GLU A 151 -4.01 16.29 13.75
CA GLU A 151 -3.56 16.81 15.03
C GLU A 151 -2.77 18.12 14.89
N MET A 152 -1.93 18.24 13.87
CA MET A 152 -1.20 19.48 13.59
C MET A 152 -2.13 20.61 13.16
N LEU A 153 -3.09 20.33 12.26
CA LEU A 153 -4.07 21.31 11.79
C LEU A 153 -4.95 21.85 12.94
N VAL A 154 -5.35 20.97 13.86
CA VAL A 154 -6.12 21.37 15.08
C VAL A 154 -5.29 22.29 15.99
N ASN A 155 -3.97 22.20 15.96
CA ASN A 155 -3.04 23.05 16.70
C ASN A 155 -2.50 24.23 15.88
N ASP A 156 -3.22 24.64 14.83
CA ASP A 156 -2.88 25.78 13.96
C ASP A 156 -1.54 25.62 13.22
N ILE A 157 -1.06 24.41 13.02
CA ILE A 157 0.15 24.12 12.24
C ILE A 157 -0.27 23.59 10.86
N PRO A 158 -0.10 24.36 9.78
CA PRO A 158 -0.37 23.87 8.43
C PRO A 158 0.43 22.61 8.11
N ALA A 159 -0.27 21.52 7.75
CA ALA A 159 0.35 20.25 7.46
C ALA A 159 -0.19 19.67 6.15
N TYR A 160 0.72 19.16 5.32
CA TYR A 160 0.44 18.66 3.97
C TYR A 160 0.96 17.24 3.81
N LEU A 161 0.20 16.41 3.09
CA LEU A 161 0.64 15.10 2.62
C LEU A 161 0.84 15.17 1.10
N ILE A 162 2.03 14.86 0.62
CA ILE A 162 2.36 14.91 -0.80
C ILE A 162 2.88 13.56 -1.24
N ASN A 163 2.18 12.97 -2.22
CA ASN A 163 2.58 11.72 -2.81
C ASN A 163 3.70 11.94 -3.83
N PHE A 164 4.76 11.15 -3.79
CA PHE A 164 5.86 11.21 -4.77
C PHE A 164 5.39 11.12 -6.22
N TYR A 165 4.33 10.37 -6.48
CA TYR A 165 3.81 10.13 -7.83
C TYR A 165 2.90 11.25 -8.35
N GLU A 166 2.67 12.33 -7.57
CA GLU A 166 1.89 13.50 -7.97
C GLU A 166 2.76 14.66 -8.47
N PHE A 167 4.08 14.45 -8.56
CA PHE A 167 5.05 15.45 -9.03
C PHE A 167 5.37 15.36 -10.54
N GLU A 168 4.65 14.54 -11.33
CA GLU A 168 4.79 14.47 -12.79
C GLU A 168 3.84 15.38 -13.53
#